data_565bb83712d884ae04c9a2dfaac6d385
#
_entry.id   565bb83712d884ae04c9a2dfaac6d385
#
_cell.length_a   1.000
_cell.length_b   1.000
_cell.length_c   1.000
_cell.angle_alpha   90.00
_cell.angle_beta   90.00
_cell.angle_gamma   90.00
#
_symmetry.space_group_name_H-M   'P 1'
#
loop_
_entity.id
_entity.type
_entity.pdbx_description
1 polymer ?
#
loop_
_entity_poly.entity_id
_entity_poly.type
_entity_poly.pdbx_seq_one_letter_code
_entity_poly.pdbx_strand_id
1 'polypeptide(L)'
;MGAINVKHTGSGADVTISSDGTDLLLNGTAIGGGGGAALTIDTKTGAYTVVSGDLGKIIEFTGTGSITASLTSASTLGSGWYAYIRSNKTTGFATIDPDGSETIEGATTLSVKRGQTVKIVSDGTNWLVTDSDFPRGFSYDNANNATAANATGSGAVAIGYGATASGGYNFAAGASSAGAGASAGTGGGAVSLGGSYASGTDSFAAAIANNTSSYGATGSNSVAIGGTNKATGTGGLALGRNAISTAQDAVSIGLQCTADATNSIALGAYSSTKGIKGRIAFSGVSSNYQQGTFVLAKQTADATPSVLTYNTAGASTDNQIILPNNSAYAFHGTIVARQQASTGTACAAWKIEGLIRREGSAGTTVLVNSATTILDNTPAWGMTLSADTTNGGLKIEVTGAAATNIRWVATINTSEVTY
;
A
#
# COMPACT_ATOMS: atom_id res chain seq x y z
N MET A 1 -39.34 7.75 61.15
CA MET A 1 -38.72 8.65 60.21
C MET A 1 -39.15 10.05 60.47
N GLY A 2 -38.24 11.01 60.69
CA GLY A 2 -38.60 12.41 60.95
C GLY A 2 -38.82 13.13 59.63
N ALA A 3 -40.00 13.78 59.51
CA ALA A 3 -40.25 14.72 58.41
C ALA A 3 -39.78 16.13 58.84
N ILE A 4 -39.18 16.87 57.92
CA ILE A 4 -38.87 18.30 58.15
C ILE A 4 -39.99 19.11 57.49
N ASN A 5 -40.73 19.83 58.31
CA ASN A 5 -41.73 20.75 57.81
C ASN A 5 -41.18 22.16 57.71
N VAL A 6 -41.12 22.69 56.51
CA VAL A 6 -40.77 24.09 56.25
C VAL A 6 -42.06 24.89 56.23
N LYS A 7 -42.30 25.72 57.30
CA LYS A 7 -43.46 26.55 57.36
C LYS A 7 -43.33 27.79 56.49
N HIS A 8 -44.36 28.05 55.72
CA HIS A 8 -44.52 29.28 54.99
C HIS A 8 -45.03 30.40 55.89
N THR A 9 -44.38 31.54 55.91
CA THR A 9 -44.78 32.71 56.75
C THR A 9 -45.82 33.58 56.08
N GLY A 10 -46.51 33.11 55.03
CA GLY A 10 -47.58 33.78 54.29
C GLY A 10 -48.79 32.85 54.08
N SER A 11 -49.69 33.17 53.14
CA SER A 11 -50.87 32.39 52.80
C SER A 11 -50.64 31.11 51.99
N GLY A 12 -49.42 30.61 51.89
CA GLY A 12 -49.11 29.37 51.18
C GLY A 12 -49.14 28.15 52.08
N ALA A 13 -49.33 26.96 51.52
CA ALA A 13 -49.27 25.69 52.23
C ALA A 13 -47.82 25.35 52.64
N ASP A 14 -47.72 24.75 53.86
CA ASP A 14 -46.41 24.25 54.34
C ASP A 14 -45.83 23.17 53.41
N VAL A 15 -44.54 23.17 53.24
CA VAL A 15 -43.79 22.17 52.42
C VAL A 15 -43.23 21.11 53.35
N THR A 16 -43.56 19.86 53.15
CA THR A 16 -43.06 18.72 53.91
C THR A 16 -41.99 18.02 53.11
N ILE A 17 -40.77 17.91 53.66
CA ILE A 17 -39.70 17.07 53.14
C ILE A 17 -39.67 15.80 54.03
N SER A 18 -39.82 14.65 53.40
CA SER A 18 -39.80 13.34 54.08
C SER A 18 -39.05 12.32 53.26
N SER A 19 -38.78 11.13 53.79
CA SER A 19 -38.24 9.97 53.05
C SER A 19 -39.07 8.76 53.35
N ASP A 20 -39.33 7.93 52.36
CA ASP A 20 -39.98 6.62 52.53
C ASP A 20 -39.01 5.49 52.83
N GLY A 21 -37.71 5.82 52.91
CA GLY A 21 -36.59 4.88 53.09
C GLY A 21 -35.86 4.57 51.81
N THR A 22 -36.45 4.93 50.67
CA THR A 22 -35.88 4.75 49.34
C THR A 22 -35.62 6.11 48.66
N ASP A 23 -36.60 7.00 48.76
CA ASP A 23 -36.57 8.30 48.10
C ASP A 23 -36.74 9.47 49.09
N LEU A 24 -36.24 10.64 48.71
CA LEU A 24 -36.58 11.91 49.33
C LEU A 24 -37.90 12.43 48.72
N LEU A 25 -38.86 12.76 49.56
CA LEU A 25 -40.21 13.17 49.12
C LEU A 25 -40.44 14.64 49.41
N LEU A 26 -41.01 15.38 48.47
CA LEU A 26 -41.54 16.71 48.64
C LEU A 26 -43.09 16.62 48.66
N ASN A 27 -43.72 16.93 49.77
CA ASN A 27 -45.17 16.78 49.96
C ASN A 27 -45.68 15.38 49.57
N GLY A 28 -44.92 14.33 49.89
CA GLY A 28 -45.28 12.95 49.58
C GLY A 28 -44.93 12.50 48.12
N THR A 29 -44.45 13.39 47.31
CA THR A 29 -44.01 13.07 45.94
C THR A 29 -42.51 12.96 45.91
N ALA A 30 -41.95 11.88 45.33
CA ALA A 30 -40.52 11.67 45.22
C ALA A 30 -39.89 12.85 44.47
N ILE A 31 -38.93 13.54 45.12
CA ILE A 31 -38.09 14.52 44.46
C ILE A 31 -36.98 13.70 43.82
N GLY A 32 -37.14 13.45 42.55
CA GLY A 32 -36.21 12.77 41.67
C GLY A 32 -34.98 12.23 42.37
N GLY A 33 -35.03 11.01 42.84
CA GLY A 33 -33.85 10.33 43.31
C GLY A 33 -32.82 10.33 42.18
N GLY A 34 -31.73 11.01 42.43
CA GLY A 34 -30.57 10.98 41.48
C GLY A 34 -29.82 9.65 41.47
N GLY A 35 -30.52 8.56 41.70
CA GLY A 35 -30.12 7.26 41.26
C GLY A 35 -30.40 7.21 39.78
N GLY A 36 -29.34 7.30 38.93
CA GLY A 36 -29.50 7.18 37.52
C GLY A 36 -30.39 6.00 37.18
N ALA A 37 -31.55 6.24 36.55
CA ALA A 37 -32.43 5.16 36.15
C ALA A 37 -31.57 4.15 35.36
N ALA A 38 -31.62 2.91 35.80
CA ALA A 38 -30.88 1.86 35.09
C ALA A 38 -31.28 1.90 33.62
N LEU A 39 -30.29 1.98 32.73
CA LEU A 39 -30.56 2.00 31.29
C LEU A 39 -31.36 0.74 30.93
N THR A 40 -32.53 0.90 30.44
CA THR A 40 -33.39 -0.22 30.01
C THR A 40 -32.97 -0.61 28.58
N ILE A 41 -32.66 -1.87 28.37
CA ILE A 41 -32.40 -2.40 27.03
C ILE A 41 -33.69 -2.98 26.47
N ASP A 42 -34.09 -2.49 25.30
CA ASP A 42 -35.29 -2.96 24.58
C ASP A 42 -34.80 -3.62 23.27
N THR A 43 -34.84 -4.94 23.20
CA THR A 43 -34.29 -5.73 22.08
C THR A 43 -35.32 -5.88 20.98
N LYS A 44 -34.93 -5.58 19.73
CA LYS A 44 -35.73 -5.69 18.51
C LYS A 44 -35.09 -6.63 17.52
N THR A 45 -35.89 -7.51 16.92
CA THR A 45 -35.45 -8.43 15.85
C THR A 45 -35.98 -8.02 14.48
N GLY A 46 -36.91 -7.10 14.39
CA GLY A 46 -37.55 -6.53 13.20
C GLY A 46 -37.42 -5.02 13.11
N ALA A 47 -37.88 -4.43 12.00
CA ALA A 47 -37.97 -2.98 11.85
C ALA A 47 -38.84 -2.38 13.03
N TYR A 48 -38.40 -1.24 13.51
CA TYR A 48 -39.01 -0.63 14.70
C TYR A 48 -39.05 0.89 14.55
N THR A 49 -40.21 1.47 14.93
CA THR A 49 -40.30 2.92 15.02
C THR A 49 -40.06 3.34 16.48
N VAL A 50 -39.02 4.14 16.66
CA VAL A 50 -38.64 4.72 17.95
C VAL A 50 -39.69 5.76 18.34
N VAL A 51 -40.27 5.60 19.52
CA VAL A 51 -41.43 6.40 19.99
C VAL A 51 -41.13 7.12 21.30
N SER A 52 -42.01 8.01 21.73
CA SER A 52 -41.84 8.83 22.95
C SER A 52 -41.54 8.01 24.23
N GLY A 53 -42.09 6.80 24.33
CA GLY A 53 -41.87 5.87 25.44
C GLY A 53 -40.46 5.26 25.49
N ASP A 54 -39.62 5.53 24.51
CA ASP A 54 -38.22 5.05 24.43
C ASP A 54 -37.19 6.07 24.96
N LEU A 55 -37.66 7.15 25.56
CA LEU A 55 -36.80 8.15 26.18
C LEU A 55 -35.76 7.48 27.11
N GLY A 56 -34.52 7.71 26.87
CA GLY A 56 -33.40 7.21 27.68
C GLY A 56 -33.10 5.72 27.59
N LYS A 57 -33.82 4.95 26.76
CA LYS A 57 -33.56 3.51 26.58
C LYS A 57 -32.47 3.23 25.58
N ILE A 58 -31.90 2.02 25.67
CA ILE A 58 -31.11 1.40 24.62
C ILE A 58 -32.05 0.53 23.77
N ILE A 59 -32.23 0.89 22.51
CA ILE A 59 -32.92 0.07 21.51
C ILE A 59 -31.89 -0.79 20.82
N GLU A 60 -31.82 -2.07 21.17
CA GLU A 60 -30.85 -2.99 20.63
C GLU A 60 -31.44 -3.81 19.48
N PHE A 61 -30.86 -3.69 18.29
CA PHE A 61 -31.24 -4.48 17.12
C PHE A 61 -30.36 -5.73 16.99
N THR A 62 -31.00 -6.91 16.95
CA THR A 62 -30.34 -8.23 16.88
C THR A 62 -30.77 -9.01 15.63
N GLY A 63 -30.23 -10.22 15.46
CA GLY A 63 -30.56 -11.10 14.33
C GLY A 63 -29.71 -10.85 13.07
N THR A 64 -30.19 -11.31 11.90
CA THR A 64 -29.49 -11.26 10.61
C THR A 64 -30.08 -10.20 9.68
N GLY A 65 -29.32 -9.79 8.65
CA GLY A 65 -29.74 -8.82 7.63
C GLY A 65 -29.80 -7.37 8.14
N SER A 66 -29.88 -6.42 7.22
CA SER A 66 -30.06 -5.00 7.57
C SER A 66 -31.49 -4.71 8.00
N ILE A 67 -31.68 -3.71 8.86
CA ILE A 67 -32.97 -3.35 9.47
C ILE A 67 -33.05 -1.82 9.59
N THR A 68 -34.29 -1.30 9.54
CA THR A 68 -34.52 0.14 9.75
C THR A 68 -35.07 0.41 11.14
N ALA A 69 -34.46 1.38 11.81
CA ALA A 69 -34.95 2.06 13.00
C ALA A 69 -35.55 3.41 12.55
N SER A 70 -36.81 3.44 12.23
CA SER A 70 -37.48 4.69 11.88
C SER A 70 -37.69 5.55 13.13
N LEU A 71 -37.52 6.86 13.01
CA LEU A 71 -37.71 7.78 14.11
C LEU A 71 -39.12 8.43 14.01
N THR A 72 -39.80 8.62 15.12
CA THR A 72 -40.94 9.56 15.19
C THR A 72 -40.38 10.98 14.99
N SER A 73 -41.14 11.88 14.38
CA SER A 73 -40.63 13.23 14.07
C SER A 73 -40.04 13.94 15.30
N ALA A 74 -38.93 14.63 15.06
CA ALA A 74 -38.19 15.38 16.09
C ALA A 74 -39.11 16.43 16.78
N SER A 75 -39.99 17.06 15.98
CA SER A 75 -40.97 18.03 16.49
C SER A 75 -42.00 17.41 17.43
N THR A 76 -42.43 16.15 17.16
CA THR A 76 -43.39 15.42 18.01
C THR A 76 -42.76 14.97 19.33
N LEU A 77 -41.49 14.54 19.31
CA LEU A 77 -40.79 14.09 20.50
C LEU A 77 -40.27 15.28 21.36
N GLY A 78 -40.03 16.41 20.72
CA GLY A 78 -39.57 17.64 21.37
C GLY A 78 -38.06 17.73 21.47
N SER A 79 -37.56 18.96 21.61
CA SER A 79 -36.14 19.23 21.78
C SER A 79 -35.62 18.64 23.10
N GLY A 80 -34.45 18.01 23.04
CA GLY A 80 -33.80 17.33 24.17
C GLY A 80 -34.22 15.87 24.37
N TRP A 81 -35.23 15.36 23.65
CA TRP A 81 -35.56 13.95 23.68
C TRP A 81 -34.39 13.12 23.12
N TYR A 82 -34.06 11.97 23.73
CA TYR A 82 -32.95 11.13 23.33
C TYR A 82 -33.20 9.64 23.55
N ALA A 83 -32.54 8.82 22.75
CA ALA A 83 -32.42 7.37 22.94
C ALA A 83 -31.05 6.89 22.46
N TYR A 84 -30.72 5.65 22.81
CA TYR A 84 -29.54 4.98 22.34
C TYR A 84 -29.95 3.91 21.31
N ILE A 85 -29.38 3.91 20.14
CA ILE A 85 -29.56 2.89 19.10
C ILE A 85 -28.31 2.03 19.06
N ARG A 86 -28.46 0.75 19.36
CA ARG A 86 -27.40 -0.23 19.37
C ARG A 86 -27.62 -1.28 18.27
N SER A 87 -26.60 -1.61 17.51
CA SER A 87 -26.63 -2.71 16.57
C SER A 87 -25.82 -3.90 17.08
N ASN A 88 -26.49 -5.01 17.37
CA ASN A 88 -25.86 -6.30 17.70
C ASN A 88 -26.24 -7.36 16.64
N LYS A 89 -26.32 -6.91 15.38
CA LYS A 89 -26.69 -7.74 14.23
C LYS A 89 -25.58 -8.73 13.92
N THR A 90 -25.92 -9.99 13.62
CA THR A 90 -24.93 -11.01 13.23
C THR A 90 -24.40 -10.74 11.82
N THR A 91 -25.28 -10.25 10.93
CA THR A 91 -24.95 -9.77 9.57
C THR A 91 -25.75 -8.53 9.27
N GLY A 92 -25.26 -7.64 8.39
CA GLY A 92 -25.91 -6.38 8.07
C GLY A 92 -25.71 -5.31 9.17
N PHE A 93 -26.58 -4.28 9.18
CA PHE A 93 -26.50 -3.13 10.07
C PHE A 93 -27.90 -2.61 10.41
N ALA A 94 -28.03 -1.75 11.42
CA ALA A 94 -29.24 -0.99 11.69
C ALA A 94 -29.12 0.38 11.01
N THR A 95 -30.12 0.77 10.22
CA THR A 95 -30.20 2.11 9.62
C THR A 95 -31.16 2.95 10.43
N ILE A 96 -30.71 4.06 10.99
CA ILE A 96 -31.55 5.07 11.57
C ILE A 96 -32.12 5.92 10.45
N ASP A 97 -33.45 6.08 10.44
CA ASP A 97 -34.19 6.76 9.38
C ASP A 97 -35.12 7.82 10.03
N PRO A 98 -34.71 9.11 10.01
CA PRO A 98 -35.55 10.22 10.48
C PRO A 98 -36.88 10.31 9.73
N ASP A 99 -37.87 10.93 10.33
CA ASP A 99 -39.22 11.08 9.74
C ASP A 99 -39.22 12.10 8.59
N GLY A 100 -39.81 11.71 7.47
CA GLY A 100 -40.06 12.61 6.33
C GLY A 100 -38.80 13.23 5.72
N SER A 101 -38.68 14.56 5.86
CA SER A 101 -37.52 15.33 5.34
C SER A 101 -36.51 15.70 6.44
N GLU A 102 -36.69 15.22 7.65
CA GLU A 102 -35.76 15.45 8.75
C GLU A 102 -34.41 14.78 8.45
N THR A 103 -33.35 15.30 9.08
CA THR A 103 -32.00 14.79 8.90
C THR A 103 -31.36 14.37 10.22
N ILE A 104 -30.37 13.48 10.15
CA ILE A 104 -29.48 13.14 11.25
C ILE A 104 -28.05 13.54 10.88
N GLU A 105 -27.46 14.50 11.60
CA GLU A 105 -26.16 15.11 11.26
C GLU A 105 -26.13 15.63 9.81
N GLY A 106 -27.27 16.14 9.28
CA GLY A 106 -27.41 16.62 7.91
C GLY A 106 -27.57 15.54 6.84
N ALA A 107 -27.56 14.26 7.21
CA ALA A 107 -27.83 13.13 6.33
C ALA A 107 -29.27 12.62 6.46
N THR A 108 -29.81 12.02 5.40
CA THR A 108 -31.16 11.42 5.44
C THR A 108 -31.23 10.16 6.27
N THR A 109 -30.12 9.44 6.45
CA THR A 109 -30.04 8.21 7.25
C THR A 109 -28.66 8.07 7.91
N LEU A 110 -28.59 7.27 8.99
CA LEU A 110 -27.34 6.90 9.65
C LEU A 110 -27.26 5.40 9.85
N SER A 111 -26.19 4.76 9.37
CA SER A 111 -25.95 3.32 9.55
C SER A 111 -25.19 3.05 10.86
N VAL A 112 -25.73 2.17 11.70
CA VAL A 112 -25.13 1.67 12.95
C VAL A 112 -24.69 0.23 12.73
N LYS A 113 -23.37 0.01 12.65
CA LYS A 113 -22.77 -1.32 12.39
C LYS A 113 -22.78 -2.19 13.65
N ARG A 114 -22.50 -3.48 13.48
CA ARG A 114 -22.41 -4.43 14.61
C ARG A 114 -21.45 -3.93 15.71
N GLY A 115 -21.94 -3.99 16.95
CA GLY A 115 -21.18 -3.57 18.14
C GLY A 115 -21.21 -2.08 18.41
N GLN A 116 -21.79 -1.27 17.52
CA GLN A 116 -21.88 0.18 17.68
C GLN A 116 -23.15 0.57 18.44
N THR A 117 -23.04 1.61 19.25
CA THR A 117 -24.12 2.30 19.90
C THR A 117 -24.03 3.79 19.56
N VAL A 118 -25.15 4.44 19.26
CA VAL A 118 -25.23 5.89 19.05
C VAL A 118 -26.29 6.47 19.97
N LYS A 119 -25.99 7.60 20.60
CA LYS A 119 -26.99 8.42 21.29
C LYS A 119 -27.51 9.46 20.31
N ILE A 120 -28.79 9.34 19.97
CA ILE A 120 -29.50 10.31 19.15
C ILE A 120 -30.27 11.29 20.06
N VAL A 121 -30.26 12.56 19.68
CA VAL A 121 -30.94 13.63 20.39
C VAL A 121 -31.74 14.46 19.38
N SER A 122 -33.02 14.73 19.69
CA SER A 122 -33.83 15.66 18.92
C SER A 122 -33.48 17.11 19.28
N ASP A 123 -33.27 17.97 18.29
CA ASP A 123 -33.22 19.43 18.52
C ASP A 123 -34.58 20.11 18.35
N GLY A 124 -35.62 19.32 18.06
CA GLY A 124 -37.02 19.76 17.82
C GLY A 124 -37.32 19.92 16.33
N THR A 125 -36.35 19.79 15.44
CA THR A 125 -36.49 19.91 13.97
C THR A 125 -35.75 18.76 13.24
N ASN A 126 -34.60 18.39 13.74
CA ASN A 126 -33.72 17.37 13.22
C ASN A 126 -33.10 16.55 14.35
N TRP A 127 -32.20 15.64 13.99
CA TRP A 127 -31.54 14.73 14.90
C TRP A 127 -30.01 14.97 14.94
N LEU A 128 -29.48 14.93 16.15
CA LEU A 128 -28.07 15.05 16.46
C LEU A 128 -27.52 13.72 17.01
N VAL A 129 -26.27 13.44 16.79
CA VAL A 129 -25.52 12.34 17.42
C VAL A 129 -24.58 12.94 18.46
N THR A 130 -24.95 12.84 19.75
CA THR A 130 -24.16 13.44 20.83
C THR A 130 -23.16 12.49 21.47
N ASP A 131 -23.35 11.19 21.27
CA ASP A 131 -22.41 10.15 21.73
C ASP A 131 -22.52 8.95 20.80
N SER A 132 -21.38 8.34 20.48
CA SER A 132 -21.33 7.18 19.62
C SER A 132 -20.11 6.32 19.95
N ASP A 133 -20.35 5.02 20.13
CA ASP A 133 -19.32 3.98 20.16
C ASP A 133 -18.87 3.63 18.74
N PHE A 134 -18.92 4.54 17.81
CA PHE A 134 -18.14 4.33 16.62
C PHE A 134 -16.72 4.10 17.10
N PRO A 135 -16.04 3.01 16.73
CA PRO A 135 -14.61 3.03 16.77
C PRO A 135 -14.24 4.20 15.87
N ARG A 136 -14.21 5.39 16.46
CA ARG A 136 -13.57 6.55 15.89
C ARG A 136 -12.11 6.20 15.91
N GLY A 137 -11.73 5.30 15.02
CA GLY A 137 -10.37 5.18 14.61
C GLY A 137 -9.98 6.54 14.09
N PHE A 138 -9.63 7.41 15.03
CA PHE A 138 -9.14 8.74 14.76
C PHE A 138 -10.10 9.61 13.92
N SER A 139 -11.11 10.17 14.59
CA SER A 139 -11.82 11.33 14.10
C SER A 139 -10.82 12.48 14.00
N TYR A 140 -10.50 12.90 12.80
CA TYR A 140 -9.82 14.15 12.60
C TYR A 140 -10.83 15.27 12.35
N ASP A 141 -10.67 16.34 13.13
CA ASP A 141 -11.35 17.60 12.94
C ASP A 141 -11.21 18.04 11.48
N ASN A 142 -12.34 18.12 10.81
CA ASN A 142 -12.45 18.64 9.47
C ASN A 142 -13.01 20.07 9.53
N ALA A 143 -12.30 20.95 10.21
CA ALA A 143 -12.72 22.34 10.45
C ALA A 143 -13.03 23.14 9.17
N ASN A 144 -12.77 22.59 7.98
CA ASN A 144 -12.90 23.27 6.71
C ASN A 144 -13.79 22.55 5.67
N ASN A 145 -14.79 21.79 6.10
CA ASN A 145 -15.77 21.13 5.21
C ASN A 145 -15.13 20.33 4.06
N ALA A 146 -14.02 19.69 4.33
CA ALA A 146 -13.24 18.98 3.36
C ALA A 146 -13.63 17.49 3.31
N THR A 147 -13.24 16.81 2.28
CA THR A 147 -13.56 15.42 2.00
C THR A 147 -13.19 14.50 3.17
N ALA A 148 -14.17 13.84 3.75
CA ALA A 148 -13.98 12.90 4.85
C ALA A 148 -13.10 11.70 4.44
N ALA A 149 -12.40 11.11 5.40
CA ALA A 149 -11.72 9.84 5.20
C ALA A 149 -12.75 8.74 4.89
N ASN A 150 -12.44 7.88 3.91
CA ASN A 150 -13.34 6.84 3.43
C ASN A 150 -12.69 5.46 3.44
N ALA A 151 -13.12 4.58 4.34
CA ALA A 151 -12.70 3.18 4.42
C ALA A 151 -13.88 2.29 3.99
N THR A 152 -13.84 1.74 2.78
CA THR A 152 -14.89 0.87 2.22
C THR A 152 -14.50 -0.61 2.20
N GLY A 153 -13.20 -0.92 2.29
CA GLY A 153 -12.71 -2.30 2.34
C GLY A 153 -12.99 -2.98 3.68
N SER A 154 -13.15 -4.29 3.69
CA SER A 154 -13.28 -5.08 4.92
C SER A 154 -12.01 -4.98 5.75
N GLY A 155 -12.11 -4.57 7.02
CA GLY A 155 -10.95 -4.35 7.90
C GLY A 155 -10.03 -3.20 7.49
N ALA A 156 -10.45 -2.33 6.58
CA ALA A 156 -9.66 -1.19 6.14
C ALA A 156 -9.72 -0.02 7.13
N VAL A 157 -8.67 0.79 7.14
CA VAL A 157 -8.55 2.00 7.98
C VAL A 157 -8.14 3.19 7.10
N ALA A 158 -8.91 4.28 7.18
CA ALA A 158 -8.59 5.55 6.52
C ALA A 158 -8.55 6.69 7.55
N ILE A 159 -7.49 7.47 7.59
CA ILE A 159 -7.25 8.52 8.58
C ILE A 159 -6.82 9.81 7.88
N GLY A 160 -7.52 10.91 8.15
CA GLY A 160 -7.15 12.25 7.67
C GLY A 160 -7.90 12.67 6.40
N TYR A 161 -7.63 13.90 5.97
CA TYR A 161 -8.32 14.56 4.86
C TYR A 161 -8.27 13.76 3.57
N GLY A 162 -9.46 13.40 3.04
CA GLY A 162 -9.58 12.71 1.75
C GLY A 162 -8.89 11.35 1.67
N ALA A 163 -8.43 10.77 2.80
CA ALA A 163 -7.81 9.46 2.80
C ALA A 163 -8.83 8.38 2.36
N THR A 164 -8.43 7.49 1.47
CA THR A 164 -9.28 6.42 0.96
C THR A 164 -8.63 5.05 1.13
N ALA A 165 -9.35 4.07 1.69
CA ALA A 165 -8.92 2.69 1.85
C ALA A 165 -10.00 1.75 1.31
N SER A 166 -9.89 1.34 0.03
CA SER A 166 -10.95 0.63 -0.69
C SER A 166 -10.76 -0.89 -0.78
N GLY A 167 -9.56 -1.40 -0.67
CA GLY A 167 -9.27 -2.84 -0.61
C GLY A 167 -9.36 -3.41 0.81
N GLY A 168 -9.48 -4.74 0.94
CA GLY A 168 -9.51 -5.41 2.23
C GLY A 168 -8.20 -5.23 3.01
N TYR A 169 -8.30 -4.94 4.32
CA TYR A 169 -7.15 -4.74 5.23
C TYR A 169 -6.21 -3.59 4.86
N ASN A 170 -6.64 -2.66 4.02
CA ASN A 170 -5.85 -1.51 3.62
C ASN A 170 -5.73 -0.46 4.72
N PHE A 171 -4.59 0.24 4.73
CA PHE A 171 -4.36 1.36 5.62
C PHE A 171 -3.98 2.61 4.81
N ALA A 172 -4.74 3.68 4.95
CA ALA A 172 -4.48 4.97 4.30
C ALA A 172 -4.47 6.08 5.35
N ALA A 173 -3.38 6.85 5.45
CA ALA A 173 -3.27 7.90 6.46
C ALA A 173 -2.61 9.18 5.94
N GLY A 174 -3.20 10.33 6.27
CA GLY A 174 -2.68 11.65 5.97
C GLY A 174 -3.05 12.16 4.57
N ALA A 175 -2.57 13.35 4.27
CA ALA A 175 -2.75 14.02 2.98
C ALA A 175 -1.46 14.74 2.59
N SER A 176 -1.32 15.07 1.31
CA SER A 176 -0.24 15.93 0.82
C SER A 176 -0.54 17.41 1.14
N SER A 177 0.48 18.23 1.10
CA SER A 177 0.33 19.70 1.16
C SER A 177 -0.52 20.27 0.03
N ALA A 178 -0.71 19.54 -1.06
CA ALA A 178 -1.58 19.90 -2.18
C ALA A 178 -3.04 19.44 -1.98
N GLY A 179 -3.41 18.88 -0.80
CA GLY A 179 -4.77 18.49 -0.48
C GLY A 179 -5.20 17.13 -1.08
N ALA A 180 -4.27 16.33 -1.61
CA ALA A 180 -4.58 14.95 -1.99
C ALA A 180 -4.46 14.02 -0.80
N GLY A 181 -5.52 13.28 -0.46
CA GLY A 181 -5.54 12.28 0.58
C GLY A 181 -4.71 11.04 0.23
N ALA A 182 -4.21 10.33 1.22
CA ALA A 182 -3.60 9.02 1.04
C ALA A 182 -4.61 8.04 0.42
N SER A 183 -4.20 7.28 -0.58
CA SER A 183 -5.09 6.32 -1.25
C SER A 183 -4.50 4.91 -1.28
N ALA A 184 -5.07 4.04 -0.47
CA ALA A 184 -4.86 2.60 -0.55
C ALA A 184 -5.98 2.00 -1.41
N GLY A 185 -5.64 1.59 -2.64
CA GLY A 185 -6.58 1.22 -3.69
C GLY A 185 -7.22 -0.17 -3.48
N THR A 186 -7.53 -0.86 -4.57
CA THR A 186 -8.30 -2.11 -4.56
C THR A 186 -7.51 -3.34 -4.15
N GLY A 187 -6.19 -3.32 -4.20
CA GLY A 187 -5.34 -4.43 -3.70
C GLY A 187 -5.51 -4.60 -2.19
N GLY A 188 -5.55 -5.86 -1.73
CA GLY A 188 -5.61 -6.16 -0.28
C GLY A 188 -4.27 -5.90 0.39
N GLY A 189 -4.29 -5.49 1.69
CA GLY A 189 -3.08 -5.27 2.49
C GLY A 189 -2.24 -4.05 2.12
N ALA A 190 -2.74 -3.17 1.26
CA ALA A 190 -1.99 -1.99 0.81
C ALA A 190 -1.88 -0.91 1.89
N VAL A 191 -0.72 -0.28 2.01
CA VAL A 191 -0.46 0.81 2.95
C VAL A 191 -0.07 2.09 2.21
N SER A 192 -0.78 3.19 2.48
CA SER A 192 -0.53 4.49 1.85
C SER A 192 -0.45 5.60 2.88
N LEU A 193 0.63 6.37 2.88
CA LEU A 193 0.90 7.43 3.85
C LEU A 193 1.18 8.78 3.17
N GLY A 194 0.69 9.89 3.76
CA GLY A 194 1.09 11.24 3.38
C GLY A 194 0.71 11.64 1.94
N GLY A 195 -0.52 11.38 1.50
CA GLY A 195 -0.99 11.71 0.15
C GLY A 195 -0.44 10.80 -0.95
N SER A 196 0.05 9.62 -0.58
CA SER A 196 0.59 8.63 -1.52
C SER A 196 -0.49 7.73 -2.12
N TYR A 197 -0.14 6.96 -3.13
CA TYR A 197 -1.00 5.98 -3.79
C TYR A 197 -0.38 4.59 -3.74
N ALA A 198 -1.08 3.64 -3.12
CA ALA A 198 -0.71 2.23 -3.06
C ALA A 198 -1.91 1.38 -3.49
N SER A 199 -1.87 0.74 -4.66
CA SER A 199 -3.00 -0.05 -5.17
C SER A 199 -2.67 -1.51 -5.48
N GLY A 200 -1.40 -1.89 -5.45
CA GLY A 200 -1.00 -3.29 -5.54
C GLY A 200 -1.31 -4.05 -4.26
N THR A 201 -1.55 -5.37 -4.35
CA THR A 201 -1.67 -6.23 -3.17
C THR A 201 -0.37 -6.19 -2.36
N ASP A 202 -0.48 -6.04 -1.02
CA ASP A 202 0.65 -5.96 -0.09
C ASP A 202 1.69 -4.88 -0.46
N SER A 203 1.24 -3.78 -1.07
CA SER A 203 2.11 -2.68 -1.51
C SER A 203 2.23 -1.58 -0.46
N PHE A 204 3.34 -0.84 -0.49
CA PHE A 204 3.59 0.28 0.42
C PHE A 204 4.00 1.54 -0.34
N ALA A 205 3.35 2.66 -0.05
CA ALA A 205 3.69 3.97 -0.60
C ALA A 205 3.75 5.04 0.49
N ALA A 206 4.81 5.85 0.50
CA ALA A 206 4.97 6.93 1.47
C ALA A 206 5.70 8.14 0.90
N ALA A 207 5.42 9.32 1.47
CA ALA A 207 6.08 10.59 1.15
C ALA A 207 6.00 11.00 -0.33
N ILE A 208 4.94 10.59 -1.03
CA ILE A 208 4.71 10.95 -2.43
C ILE A 208 3.77 12.15 -2.46
N ALA A 209 4.30 13.33 -2.74
CA ALA A 209 3.49 14.51 -2.99
C ALA A 209 2.77 14.38 -4.34
N ASN A 210 1.55 14.91 -4.41
CA ASN A 210 0.78 14.97 -5.65
C ASN A 210 0.38 13.59 -6.20
N ASN A 211 -0.31 12.82 -5.35
CA ASN A 211 -0.77 11.48 -5.65
C ASN A 211 -1.74 11.43 -6.83
N THR A 212 -1.30 10.75 -7.88
CA THR A 212 -2.17 10.30 -8.97
C THR A 212 -1.95 8.80 -9.17
N SER A 213 -2.85 8.13 -9.87
CA SER A 213 -2.67 6.71 -10.26
C SER A 213 -1.41 6.45 -11.12
N SER A 214 -0.71 7.52 -11.55
CA SER A 214 0.53 7.44 -12.34
C SER A 214 1.77 7.23 -11.48
N TYR A 215 1.71 7.55 -10.18
CA TYR A 215 2.81 7.41 -9.23
C TYR A 215 2.40 6.53 -8.06
N GLY A 216 3.36 6.05 -7.31
CA GLY A 216 3.11 5.22 -6.13
C GLY A 216 3.43 3.76 -6.34
N ALA A 217 2.92 2.92 -5.43
CA ALA A 217 3.13 1.48 -5.42
C ALA A 217 1.90 0.77 -6.00
N THR A 218 1.91 0.48 -7.30
CA THR A 218 0.79 -0.15 -8.01
C THR A 218 1.03 -1.62 -8.36
N GLY A 219 2.28 -2.08 -8.30
CA GLY A 219 2.62 -3.50 -8.38
C GLY A 219 2.33 -4.25 -7.08
N SER A 220 2.00 -5.53 -7.14
CA SER A 220 1.89 -6.38 -5.94
C SER A 220 3.23 -6.46 -5.23
N ASN A 221 3.25 -6.44 -3.89
CA ASN A 221 4.44 -6.44 -3.05
C ASN A 221 5.43 -5.30 -3.35
N SER A 222 4.97 -4.22 -3.99
CA SER A 222 5.84 -3.12 -4.41
C SER A 222 5.97 -2.04 -3.33
N VAL A 223 7.08 -1.32 -3.36
CA VAL A 223 7.39 -0.24 -2.41
C VAL A 223 7.77 1.03 -3.16
N ALA A 224 7.12 2.16 -2.86
CA ALA A 224 7.44 3.47 -3.42
C ALA A 224 7.55 4.50 -2.29
N ILE A 225 8.76 5.05 -2.06
CA ILE A 225 9.03 6.03 -1.00
C ILE A 225 9.75 7.25 -1.56
N GLY A 226 9.15 8.42 -1.41
CA GLY A 226 9.69 9.70 -1.85
C GLY A 226 8.89 10.38 -2.95
N GLY A 227 9.35 11.53 -3.45
CA GLY A 227 8.59 12.37 -4.36
C GLY A 227 8.44 11.80 -5.77
N THR A 228 7.22 11.60 -6.25
CA THR A 228 6.87 11.17 -7.62
C THR A 228 7.51 9.83 -8.05
N ASN A 229 7.73 8.93 -7.11
CA ASN A 229 8.24 7.59 -7.40
C ASN A 229 7.17 6.69 -8.00
N LYS A 230 7.59 5.70 -8.79
CA LYS A 230 6.71 4.77 -9.47
C LYS A 230 7.23 3.34 -9.35
N ALA A 231 6.52 2.49 -8.61
CA ALA A 231 6.80 1.07 -8.48
C ALA A 231 5.61 0.27 -9.03
N THR A 232 5.66 -0.09 -10.31
CA THR A 232 4.57 -0.80 -11.01
C THR A 232 4.87 -2.28 -11.24
N GLY A 233 6.13 -2.68 -11.16
CA GLY A 233 6.52 -4.10 -11.22
C GLY A 233 6.15 -4.83 -9.93
N THR A 234 5.76 -6.10 -10.05
CA THR A 234 5.61 -6.99 -8.88
C THR A 234 6.95 -7.08 -8.14
N GLY A 235 6.95 -6.90 -6.81
CA GLY A 235 8.18 -6.85 -6.02
C GLY A 235 9.06 -5.63 -6.28
N GLY A 236 8.60 -4.65 -7.06
CA GLY A 236 9.37 -3.47 -7.43
C GLY A 236 9.63 -2.52 -6.27
N LEU A 237 10.86 -2.00 -6.16
CA LEU A 237 11.25 -0.98 -5.19
C LEU A 237 11.67 0.31 -5.87
N ALA A 238 10.98 1.42 -5.56
CA ALA A 238 11.35 2.77 -5.99
C ALA A 238 11.56 3.68 -4.78
N LEU A 239 12.79 4.12 -4.56
CA LEU A 239 13.18 4.91 -3.41
C LEU A 239 13.95 6.18 -3.82
N GLY A 240 13.47 7.36 -3.45
CA GLY A 240 14.13 8.64 -3.77
C GLY A 240 13.19 9.66 -4.39
N ARG A 241 13.60 10.31 -5.46
CA ARG A 241 12.81 11.30 -6.20
C ARG A 241 12.75 10.94 -7.69
N ASN A 242 11.54 10.76 -8.24
CA ASN A 242 11.31 10.32 -9.61
C ASN A 242 11.99 8.96 -9.94
N ALA A 243 12.16 8.11 -8.94
CA ALA A 243 12.66 6.76 -9.14
C ALA A 243 11.56 5.88 -9.76
N ILE A 244 11.91 5.09 -10.78
CA ILE A 244 10.97 4.30 -11.57
C ILE A 244 11.41 2.84 -11.58
N SER A 245 10.55 1.96 -11.07
CA SER A 245 10.71 0.50 -11.06
C SER A 245 9.49 -0.13 -11.74
N THR A 246 9.62 -0.56 -12.99
CA THR A 246 8.49 -1.01 -13.81
C THR A 246 8.46 -2.51 -14.08
N ALA A 247 9.57 -3.21 -13.89
CA ALA A 247 9.65 -4.64 -14.13
C ALA A 247 9.60 -5.43 -12.79
N GLN A 248 9.38 -6.73 -12.91
CA GLN A 248 9.37 -7.63 -11.77
C GLN A 248 10.71 -7.61 -11.01
N ASP A 249 10.65 -7.52 -9.67
CA ASP A 249 11.79 -7.52 -8.77
C ASP A 249 12.87 -6.49 -9.12
N ALA A 250 12.47 -5.40 -9.79
CA ALA A 250 13.36 -4.31 -10.15
C ALA A 250 13.53 -3.32 -8.99
N VAL A 251 14.74 -2.78 -8.84
CA VAL A 251 15.12 -1.85 -7.77
C VAL A 251 15.65 -0.55 -8.35
N SER A 252 15.04 0.57 -7.97
CA SER A 252 15.44 1.91 -8.40
C SER A 252 15.65 2.80 -7.16
N ILE A 253 16.89 3.23 -6.90
CA ILE A 253 17.24 4.02 -5.72
C ILE A 253 18.03 5.26 -6.12
N GLY A 254 17.46 6.43 -5.79
CA GLY A 254 18.11 7.72 -6.00
C GLY A 254 17.26 8.72 -6.79
N LEU A 255 17.93 9.61 -7.53
CA LEU A 255 17.27 10.67 -8.31
C LEU A 255 17.04 10.21 -9.75
N GLN A 256 15.78 10.14 -10.20
CA GLN A 256 15.43 9.84 -11.61
C GLN A 256 16.06 8.54 -12.15
N CYS A 257 16.26 7.57 -11.28
CA CYS A 257 16.72 6.26 -11.66
C CYS A 257 15.60 5.44 -12.31
N THR A 258 15.93 4.62 -13.32
CA THR A 258 14.96 3.75 -14.01
C THR A 258 15.46 2.31 -14.04
N ALA A 259 14.73 1.42 -13.38
CA ALA A 259 14.90 -0.01 -13.42
C ALA A 259 13.70 -0.63 -14.16
N ASP A 260 13.91 -0.96 -15.43
CA ASP A 260 12.88 -1.33 -16.42
C ASP A 260 12.98 -2.78 -16.91
N ALA A 261 13.85 -3.58 -16.29
CA ALA A 261 14.02 -4.99 -16.59
C ALA A 261 13.95 -5.87 -15.33
N THR A 262 13.53 -7.11 -15.48
CA THR A 262 13.41 -8.09 -14.40
C THR A 262 14.73 -8.26 -13.65
N ASN A 263 14.68 -8.24 -12.30
CA ASN A 263 15.81 -8.40 -11.39
C ASN A 263 16.94 -7.37 -11.61
N SER A 264 16.64 -6.23 -12.21
CA SER A 264 17.62 -5.17 -12.47
C SER A 264 17.65 -4.12 -11.35
N ILE A 265 18.78 -3.46 -11.19
CA ILE A 265 19.03 -2.47 -10.14
C ILE A 265 19.60 -1.19 -10.75
N ALA A 266 18.97 -0.04 -10.52
CA ALA A 266 19.45 1.28 -10.92
C ALA A 266 19.73 2.14 -9.68
N LEU A 267 20.96 2.62 -9.52
CA LEU A 267 21.44 3.33 -8.35
C LEU A 267 22.03 4.70 -8.69
N GLY A 268 21.90 5.66 -7.77
CA GLY A 268 22.55 6.97 -7.85
C GLY A 268 21.64 8.06 -8.45
N ALA A 269 22.13 8.77 -9.49
CA ALA A 269 21.35 9.79 -10.16
C ALA A 269 21.27 9.50 -11.66
N TYR A 270 20.04 9.51 -12.20
CA TYR A 270 19.77 9.32 -13.64
C TYR A 270 20.23 7.97 -14.21
N SER A 271 20.52 6.97 -13.39
CA SER A 271 20.93 5.64 -13.86
C SER A 271 19.77 4.91 -14.54
N SER A 272 20.08 4.09 -15.55
CA SER A 272 19.09 3.30 -16.27
C SER A 272 19.57 1.89 -16.52
N THR A 273 18.73 0.90 -16.28
CA THR A 273 19.03 -0.50 -16.62
C THR A 273 18.86 -0.81 -18.11
N LYS A 274 18.30 0.14 -18.89
CA LYS A 274 18.19 0.07 -20.35
C LYS A 274 17.56 -1.23 -20.86
N GLY A 275 16.54 -1.75 -20.13
CA GLY A 275 15.84 -2.98 -20.49
C GLY A 275 16.63 -4.28 -20.32
N ILE A 276 17.78 -4.26 -19.64
CA ILE A 276 18.66 -5.42 -19.53
C ILE A 276 18.46 -6.12 -18.20
N LYS A 277 18.02 -7.37 -18.24
CA LYS A 277 17.73 -8.22 -17.07
C LYS A 277 18.98 -8.48 -16.23
N GLY A 278 18.81 -8.46 -14.90
CA GLY A 278 19.87 -8.74 -13.94
C GLY A 278 21.01 -7.72 -13.91
N ARG A 279 20.92 -6.63 -14.67
CA ARG A 279 21.91 -5.57 -14.70
C ARG A 279 21.85 -4.72 -13.44
N ILE A 280 23.02 -4.39 -12.88
CA ILE A 280 23.18 -3.31 -11.92
C ILE A 280 23.76 -2.11 -12.66
N ALA A 281 23.04 -0.98 -12.68
CA ALA A 281 23.48 0.27 -13.29
C ALA A 281 23.75 1.32 -12.21
N PHE A 282 24.85 2.05 -12.33
CA PHE A 282 25.20 3.16 -11.45
C PHE A 282 25.59 4.39 -12.27
N SER A 283 25.02 5.54 -11.89
CA SER A 283 25.41 6.84 -12.43
C SER A 283 25.33 7.92 -11.36
N GLY A 284 26.20 8.92 -11.46
CA GLY A 284 26.14 10.15 -10.67
C GLY A 284 25.79 11.38 -11.49
N VAL A 285 25.64 11.26 -12.81
CA VAL A 285 25.52 12.38 -13.74
C VAL A 285 24.34 12.24 -14.69
N SER A 286 24.26 11.15 -15.44
CA SER A 286 23.26 10.92 -16.49
C SER A 286 23.29 9.46 -16.93
N SER A 287 22.19 8.93 -17.43
CA SER A 287 22.11 7.60 -18.05
C SER A 287 22.98 7.45 -19.30
N ASN A 288 23.49 8.57 -19.81
CA ASN A 288 24.44 8.57 -20.94
C ASN A 288 25.89 8.27 -20.50
N TYR A 289 26.19 8.43 -19.21
CA TYR A 289 27.49 8.21 -18.61
C TYR A 289 27.31 7.36 -17.36
N GLN A 290 27.42 6.05 -17.48
CA GLN A 290 27.14 5.15 -16.37
C GLN A 290 28.08 3.94 -16.34
N GLN A 291 28.07 3.27 -15.22
CA GLN A 291 28.69 1.97 -15.03
C GLN A 291 27.61 0.89 -15.07
N GLY A 292 27.92 -0.25 -15.68
CA GLY A 292 27.11 -1.46 -15.58
C GLY A 292 27.89 -2.58 -14.92
N THR A 293 27.20 -3.42 -14.14
CA THR A 293 27.72 -4.69 -13.63
C THR A 293 26.78 -5.81 -14.06
N PHE A 294 27.35 -6.90 -14.57
CA PHE A 294 26.62 -8.04 -15.10
C PHE A 294 27.15 -9.34 -14.52
N VAL A 295 26.26 -10.24 -14.15
CA VAL A 295 26.58 -11.63 -13.82
C VAL A 295 25.90 -12.51 -14.86
N LEU A 296 26.69 -13.17 -15.69
CA LEU A 296 26.22 -14.06 -16.75
C LEU A 296 26.65 -15.50 -16.45
N ALA A 297 25.80 -16.45 -16.76
CA ALA A 297 26.06 -17.85 -16.43
C ALA A 297 25.61 -18.81 -17.55
N LYS A 298 26.16 -20.01 -17.53
CA LYS A 298 25.73 -21.14 -18.35
C LYS A 298 26.12 -22.45 -17.69
N GLN A 299 25.40 -23.51 -18.02
CA GLN A 299 25.84 -24.89 -17.83
C GLN A 299 25.97 -25.54 -19.20
N THR A 300 27.12 -26.17 -19.46
CA THR A 300 27.35 -27.02 -20.63
C THR A 300 27.45 -28.47 -20.20
N ALA A 301 27.00 -29.41 -21.04
CA ALA A 301 27.10 -30.85 -20.83
C ALA A 301 27.95 -31.53 -21.88
N ASP A 302 28.38 -30.78 -22.91
CA ASP A 302 29.13 -31.26 -24.05
C ASP A 302 30.04 -30.16 -24.60
N ALA A 303 30.63 -30.40 -25.78
CA ALA A 303 31.51 -29.48 -26.48
C ALA A 303 30.78 -28.52 -27.44
N THR A 304 29.43 -28.38 -27.31
CA THR A 304 28.68 -27.42 -28.13
C THR A 304 28.88 -25.99 -27.58
N PRO A 305 29.32 -25.03 -28.42
CA PRO A 305 29.49 -23.65 -28.03
C PRO A 305 28.14 -23.06 -27.47
N SER A 306 28.21 -22.37 -26.37
CA SER A 306 27.04 -21.79 -25.68
C SER A 306 27.32 -20.38 -25.17
N VAL A 307 26.39 -19.47 -25.35
CA VAL A 307 26.51 -18.08 -24.90
C VAL A 307 26.17 -17.96 -23.42
N LEU A 308 27.02 -17.22 -22.68
CA LEU A 308 26.71 -16.83 -21.30
C LEU A 308 25.59 -15.77 -21.30
N THR A 309 24.55 -16.00 -20.50
CA THR A 309 23.40 -15.12 -20.37
C THR A 309 23.01 -14.96 -18.91
N TYR A 310 22.26 -13.91 -18.59
CA TYR A 310 21.75 -13.65 -17.25
C TYR A 310 20.93 -14.83 -16.68
N ASN A 311 20.10 -15.46 -17.50
CA ASN A 311 19.14 -16.49 -17.10
C ASN A 311 19.49 -17.90 -17.60
N THR A 312 20.72 -18.12 -18.04
CA THR A 312 21.20 -19.39 -18.63
C THR A 312 20.48 -19.84 -19.91
N ALA A 313 19.51 -19.11 -20.40
CA ALA A 313 18.74 -19.37 -21.62
C ALA A 313 19.56 -19.09 -22.90
N GLY A 314 18.95 -19.18 -24.07
CA GLY A 314 19.53 -18.69 -25.32
C GLY A 314 19.75 -17.17 -25.29
N ALA A 315 20.69 -16.71 -26.12
CA ALA A 315 20.97 -15.28 -26.27
C ALA A 315 19.73 -14.50 -26.75
N SER A 316 19.49 -13.34 -26.19
CA SER A 316 18.39 -12.43 -26.53
C SER A 316 18.78 -10.97 -26.35
N THR A 317 17.90 -10.06 -26.76
CA THR A 317 18.09 -8.61 -26.71
C THR A 317 18.05 -8.02 -25.28
N ASP A 318 17.88 -8.84 -24.23
CA ASP A 318 17.72 -8.38 -22.84
C ASP A 318 18.50 -9.20 -21.80
N ASN A 319 19.22 -10.25 -22.19
CA ASN A 319 19.88 -11.17 -21.26
C ASN A 319 21.40 -11.32 -21.45
N GLN A 320 22.00 -10.47 -22.27
CA GLN A 320 23.44 -10.33 -22.47
C GLN A 320 23.89 -8.91 -22.10
N ILE A 321 25.14 -8.55 -22.36
CA ILE A 321 25.62 -7.16 -22.28
C ILE A 321 25.22 -6.45 -23.58
N ILE A 322 23.96 -6.03 -23.62
CA ILE A 322 23.37 -5.37 -24.79
C ILE A 322 23.71 -3.88 -24.78
N LEU A 323 24.06 -3.36 -25.94
CA LEU A 323 24.32 -1.93 -26.13
C LEU A 323 23.09 -1.26 -26.73
N PRO A 324 22.67 -0.08 -26.20
CA PRO A 324 21.74 0.78 -26.94
C PRO A 324 22.38 1.26 -28.26
N ASN A 325 21.55 1.78 -29.16
CA ASN A 325 22.05 2.45 -30.33
C ASN A 325 22.93 3.66 -29.95
N ASN A 326 23.92 3.98 -30.75
CA ASN A 326 24.85 5.08 -30.60
C ASN A 326 25.62 5.03 -29.26
N SER A 327 26.18 3.88 -28.93
CA SER A 327 26.90 3.68 -27.68
C SER A 327 28.23 2.95 -27.82
N ALA A 328 29.10 3.17 -26.86
CA ALA A 328 30.37 2.47 -26.73
C ALA A 328 30.60 2.09 -25.26
N TYR A 329 31.01 0.84 -25.05
CA TYR A 329 31.26 0.26 -23.73
C TYR A 329 32.68 -0.25 -23.65
N ALA A 330 33.48 0.32 -22.75
CA ALA A 330 34.69 -0.39 -22.30
C ALA A 330 34.29 -1.42 -21.27
N PHE A 331 34.76 -2.63 -21.37
CA PHE A 331 34.43 -3.71 -20.45
C PHE A 331 35.65 -4.40 -19.88
N HIS A 332 35.52 -4.92 -18.67
CA HIS A 332 36.49 -5.82 -18.06
C HIS A 332 35.81 -6.79 -17.12
N GLY A 333 36.42 -7.96 -16.93
CA GLY A 333 35.84 -8.92 -16.00
C GLY A 333 36.60 -10.23 -15.95
N THR A 334 36.02 -11.16 -15.21
CA THR A 334 36.54 -12.51 -15.02
C THR A 334 35.49 -13.56 -15.36
N ILE A 335 35.97 -14.66 -15.94
CA ILE A 335 35.16 -15.83 -16.23
C ILE A 335 35.77 -17.01 -15.48
N VAL A 336 34.94 -17.76 -14.76
CA VAL A 336 35.35 -18.99 -14.07
C VAL A 336 34.48 -20.13 -14.55
N ALA A 337 35.09 -21.27 -14.75
CA ALA A 337 34.45 -22.52 -15.11
C ALA A 337 34.90 -23.63 -14.17
N ARG A 338 33.95 -24.51 -13.79
CA ARG A 338 34.24 -25.67 -12.95
C ARG A 338 33.43 -26.88 -13.40
N GLN A 339 34.09 -28.02 -13.48
CA GLN A 339 33.42 -29.30 -13.69
C GLN A 339 32.49 -29.62 -12.53
N GLN A 340 31.26 -30.01 -12.85
CA GLN A 340 30.24 -30.41 -11.89
C GLN A 340 30.34 -31.94 -11.65
N ALA A 341 31.21 -32.35 -10.77
CA ALA A 341 31.30 -33.74 -10.32
C ALA A 341 31.77 -33.80 -8.86
N SER A 342 31.40 -34.82 -8.12
CA SER A 342 31.80 -34.99 -6.72
C SER A 342 33.32 -35.15 -6.56
N THR A 343 33.97 -35.65 -7.55
CA THR A 343 35.44 -35.86 -7.61
C THR A 343 36.10 -35.01 -8.71
N GLY A 344 35.33 -34.17 -9.42
CA GLY A 344 35.83 -33.30 -10.46
C GLY A 344 36.65 -32.14 -9.90
N THR A 345 37.91 -32.05 -10.21
CA THR A 345 38.80 -30.97 -9.80
C THR A 345 39.08 -29.99 -10.93
N ALA A 346 38.68 -30.32 -12.16
CA ALA A 346 38.95 -29.48 -13.32
C ALA A 346 38.25 -28.12 -13.21
N CYS A 347 38.98 -27.06 -13.32
CA CYS A 347 38.53 -25.67 -13.37
C CYS A 347 39.36 -24.87 -14.36
N ALA A 348 38.79 -23.76 -14.82
CA ALA A 348 39.49 -22.83 -15.72
C ALA A 348 39.02 -21.41 -15.40
N ALA A 349 39.87 -20.43 -15.67
CA ALA A 349 39.54 -19.03 -15.47
C ALA A 349 40.24 -18.13 -16.48
N TRP A 350 39.55 -17.07 -16.86
CA TRP A 350 40.04 -16.03 -17.78
C TRP A 350 39.77 -14.66 -17.21
N LYS A 351 40.69 -13.72 -17.48
CA LYS A 351 40.45 -12.30 -17.38
C LYS A 351 40.20 -11.77 -18.79
N ILE A 352 39.19 -10.94 -18.94
CA ILE A 352 38.84 -10.32 -20.23
C ILE A 352 38.73 -8.80 -20.07
N GLU A 353 39.07 -8.08 -21.14
CA GLU A 353 38.88 -6.64 -21.25
C GLU A 353 38.72 -6.24 -22.71
N GLY A 354 38.12 -5.09 -23.00
CA GLY A 354 37.97 -4.62 -24.36
C GLY A 354 37.06 -3.43 -24.54
N LEU A 355 36.82 -3.09 -25.80
CA LEU A 355 35.93 -2.04 -26.26
C LEU A 355 34.93 -2.59 -27.28
N ILE A 356 33.67 -2.39 -27.05
CA ILE A 356 32.58 -2.73 -27.99
C ILE A 356 31.74 -1.49 -28.26
N ARG A 357 31.27 -1.30 -29.48
CA ARG A 357 30.42 -0.20 -29.89
C ARG A 357 29.25 -0.67 -30.74
N ARG A 358 28.20 0.12 -30.76
CA ARG A 358 27.03 -0.06 -31.61
C ARG A 358 26.57 1.30 -32.15
N GLU A 359 26.30 1.36 -33.45
CA GLU A 359 25.66 2.51 -34.10
C GLU A 359 24.11 2.35 -34.10
N GLY A 360 23.42 2.74 -35.16
CA GLY A 360 21.99 2.83 -35.25
C GLY A 360 21.17 1.50 -35.21
N SER A 361 21.83 0.34 -35.23
CA SER A 361 21.13 -0.96 -35.20
C SER A 361 22.00 -2.08 -34.61
N ALA A 362 21.36 -3.19 -34.22
CA ALA A 362 22.07 -4.38 -33.72
C ALA A 362 23.13 -4.88 -34.70
N GLY A 363 22.84 -4.88 -36.01
CA GLY A 363 23.74 -5.31 -37.06
C GLY A 363 25.04 -4.49 -37.18
N THR A 364 25.05 -3.28 -36.56
CA THR A 364 26.25 -2.41 -36.57
C THR A 364 27.12 -2.59 -35.32
N THR A 365 26.85 -3.59 -34.51
CA THR A 365 27.66 -3.88 -33.31
C THR A 365 29.02 -4.43 -33.69
N VAL A 366 30.11 -3.84 -33.16
CA VAL A 366 31.48 -4.20 -33.46
C VAL A 366 32.28 -4.33 -32.17
N LEU A 367 32.90 -5.48 -31.97
CA LEU A 367 33.96 -5.63 -30.97
C LEU A 367 35.21 -4.97 -31.55
N VAL A 368 35.52 -3.76 -31.06
CA VAL A 368 36.59 -2.93 -31.62
C VAL A 368 37.96 -3.53 -31.30
N ASN A 369 38.13 -3.94 -30.05
CA ASN A 369 39.33 -4.60 -29.55
C ASN A 369 38.99 -5.41 -28.30
N SER A 370 39.74 -6.48 -28.04
CA SER A 370 39.67 -7.22 -26.80
C SER A 370 40.99 -7.91 -26.48
N ALA A 371 41.23 -8.07 -25.19
CA ALA A 371 42.32 -8.88 -24.66
C ALA A 371 41.77 -9.97 -23.76
N THR A 372 42.37 -11.13 -23.79
CA THR A 372 42.03 -12.26 -22.93
C THR A 372 43.32 -12.80 -22.30
N THR A 373 43.34 -12.87 -20.98
CA THR A 373 44.42 -13.53 -20.24
C THR A 373 43.88 -14.84 -19.65
N ILE A 374 44.48 -15.94 -19.98
CA ILE A 374 44.20 -17.23 -19.37
C ILE A 374 44.88 -17.26 -18.00
N LEU A 375 44.09 -17.34 -16.94
CA LEU A 375 44.59 -17.47 -15.58
C LEU A 375 44.94 -18.93 -15.28
N ASP A 376 44.06 -19.84 -15.69
CA ASP A 376 44.30 -21.29 -15.77
C ASP A 376 43.27 -21.89 -16.77
N ASN A 377 43.73 -22.79 -17.60
CA ASN A 377 42.89 -23.61 -18.49
C ASN A 377 43.51 -24.97 -18.78
N THR A 378 43.90 -25.65 -17.71
CA THR A 378 44.46 -27.02 -17.82
C THR A 378 43.52 -27.97 -18.57
N PRO A 379 42.16 -27.88 -18.44
CA PRO A 379 41.22 -28.72 -19.19
C PRO A 379 41.11 -28.37 -20.68
N ALA A 380 41.71 -27.29 -21.15
CA ALA A 380 41.65 -26.82 -22.55
C ALA A 380 40.22 -26.53 -23.03
N TRP A 381 39.35 -25.97 -22.13
CA TRP A 381 38.00 -25.51 -22.48
C TRP A 381 38.06 -24.22 -23.30
N GLY A 382 37.02 -24.02 -24.17
CA GLY A 382 36.97 -22.86 -25.05
C GLY A 382 36.27 -21.65 -24.41
N MET A 383 36.79 -20.44 -24.69
CA MET A 383 36.14 -19.18 -24.44
C MET A 383 36.47 -18.19 -25.54
N THR A 384 35.46 -17.56 -26.13
CA THR A 384 35.63 -16.56 -27.20
C THR A 384 34.77 -15.33 -26.94
N LEU A 385 35.27 -14.18 -27.38
CA LEU A 385 34.58 -12.90 -27.38
C LEU A 385 34.23 -12.47 -28.79
N SER A 386 33.02 -12.02 -29.05
CA SER A 386 32.62 -11.48 -30.35
C SER A 386 31.47 -10.48 -30.20
N ALA A 387 31.18 -9.73 -31.25
CA ALA A 387 29.97 -8.95 -31.35
C ALA A 387 28.79 -9.87 -31.69
N ASP A 388 27.68 -9.76 -30.91
CA ASP A 388 26.40 -10.31 -31.29
C ASP A 388 25.64 -9.29 -32.15
N THR A 389 25.76 -9.44 -33.48
CA THR A 389 25.07 -8.53 -34.42
C THR A 389 23.60 -8.83 -34.60
N THR A 390 23.09 -9.92 -34.04
CA THR A 390 21.66 -10.25 -34.03
C THR A 390 20.97 -9.53 -32.87
N ASN A 391 21.53 -9.60 -31.65
CA ASN A 391 20.95 -9.02 -30.46
C ASN A 391 21.54 -7.65 -30.11
N GLY A 392 22.68 -7.28 -30.65
CA GLY A 392 23.30 -5.97 -30.46
C GLY A 392 24.14 -5.85 -29.18
N GLY A 393 24.92 -6.86 -28.86
CA GLY A 393 25.67 -6.90 -27.61
C GLY A 393 27.02 -7.59 -27.67
N LEU A 394 27.69 -7.71 -26.52
CA LEU A 394 28.90 -8.52 -26.36
C LEU A 394 28.48 -9.99 -26.16
N LYS A 395 28.92 -10.84 -27.08
CA LYS A 395 28.76 -12.29 -26.97
C LYS A 395 29.99 -12.90 -26.30
N ILE A 396 29.78 -13.52 -25.13
CA ILE A 396 30.77 -14.35 -24.45
C ILE A 396 30.33 -15.79 -24.67
N GLU A 397 31.05 -16.51 -25.52
CA GLU A 397 30.71 -17.89 -25.88
C GLU A 397 31.72 -18.84 -25.25
N VAL A 398 31.21 -19.91 -24.64
CA VAL A 398 32.01 -20.92 -23.95
C VAL A 398 31.79 -22.29 -24.55
N THR A 399 32.86 -23.10 -24.60
CA THR A 399 32.81 -24.46 -25.12
C THR A 399 33.34 -25.41 -24.06
N GLY A 400 32.51 -26.32 -23.62
CA GLY A 400 32.86 -27.35 -22.63
C GLY A 400 33.61 -28.52 -23.25
N ALA A 401 33.43 -29.70 -22.68
CA ALA A 401 33.98 -30.95 -23.14
C ALA A 401 32.91 -32.04 -23.28
N ALA A 402 33.13 -32.99 -24.16
CA ALA A 402 32.22 -34.08 -24.40
C ALA A 402 31.88 -34.83 -23.08
N ALA A 403 30.59 -35.12 -22.85
CA ALA A 403 30.08 -35.83 -21.69
C ALA A 403 30.54 -35.25 -20.33
N THR A 404 30.76 -33.91 -20.29
CA THR A 404 31.25 -33.23 -19.08
C THR A 404 30.33 -32.06 -18.70
N ASN A 405 29.70 -32.13 -17.55
CA ASN A 405 28.92 -31.04 -17.01
C ASN A 405 29.85 -29.96 -16.42
N ILE A 406 29.75 -28.72 -16.94
CA ILE A 406 30.58 -27.60 -16.50
C ILE A 406 29.66 -26.42 -16.20
N ARG A 407 29.85 -25.78 -15.04
CA ARG A 407 29.21 -24.49 -14.70
C ARG A 407 30.17 -23.36 -15.01
N TRP A 408 29.63 -22.34 -15.67
CA TRP A 408 30.30 -21.14 -16.08
C TRP A 408 29.67 -19.92 -15.44
N VAL A 409 30.46 -18.99 -14.94
CA VAL A 409 30.02 -17.68 -14.48
C VAL A 409 31.00 -16.61 -14.98
N ALA A 410 30.47 -15.50 -15.48
CA ALA A 410 31.21 -14.30 -15.81
C ALA A 410 30.69 -13.13 -14.97
N THR A 411 31.58 -12.38 -14.33
CA THR A 411 31.29 -11.08 -13.72
C THR A 411 31.99 -10.01 -14.56
N ILE A 412 31.22 -9.13 -15.18
CA ILE A 412 31.67 -8.11 -16.11
C ILE A 412 31.24 -6.73 -15.63
N ASN A 413 32.17 -5.79 -15.59
CA ASN A 413 31.91 -4.38 -15.36
C ASN A 413 32.14 -3.60 -16.67
N THR A 414 31.31 -2.55 -16.85
CA THR A 414 31.37 -1.69 -18.04
C THR A 414 31.49 -0.22 -17.63
N SER A 415 32.24 0.55 -18.39
CA SER A 415 32.17 2.01 -18.46
C SER A 415 31.47 2.38 -19.75
N GLU A 416 30.37 3.13 -19.67
CA GLU A 416 29.42 3.27 -20.75
C GLU A 416 29.24 4.71 -21.18
N VAL A 417 29.21 4.94 -22.47
CA VAL A 417 28.83 6.20 -23.13
C VAL A 417 27.71 5.91 -24.13
N THR A 418 26.66 6.72 -24.07
CA THR A 418 25.54 6.69 -25.03
C THR A 418 25.15 8.14 -25.36
N TYR A 419 24.71 8.42 -26.57
CA TYR A 419 24.20 9.75 -26.93
C TYR A 419 23.07 9.68 -27.96
#